data_4173fd1e461b7654a838178c90e76a61
#
_entry.id   4173fd1e461b7654a838178c90e76a61
#
_cell.length_a   1.000
_cell.length_b   1.000
_cell.length_c   1.000
_cell.angle_alpha   90.00
_cell.angle_beta   90.00
_cell.angle_gamma   90.00
#
_symmetry.space_group_name_H-M   'P 1'
#
loop_
_entity.id
_entity.type
_entity.pdbx_description
1 polymer ?
#
loop_
_entity_poly.entity_id
_entity_poly.type
_entity_poly.pdbx_seq_one_letter_code
_entity_poly.pdbx_strand_id
1 'polypeptide(L)'
;MNRLAIYCGSATPADPVYIETARAVGQGLAARGIGVVYGGGRLGLMGAVADSALAAGGEVIGVIPEALVGSEVAHRGCTELHVVAGMHERKRLFTDLSDGFITIPGGVGTMDELWEAIS
;
A
#
# COMPACT_ATOMS: atom_id res chain seq x y z
N MET A 1 -4.71 -17.57 1.86
CA MET A 1 -4.71 -16.12 1.55
C MET A 1 -3.37 -15.76 0.93
N ASN A 2 -3.40 -15.30 -0.31
CA ASN A 2 -2.19 -15.05 -1.08
C ASN A 2 -1.72 -13.59 -1.02
N ARG A 3 -2.64 -12.65 -1.05
CA ARG A 3 -2.34 -11.21 -1.05
C ARG A 3 -3.37 -10.42 -0.26
N LEU A 4 -2.90 -9.37 0.41
CA LEU A 4 -3.76 -8.41 1.10
C LEU A 4 -3.52 -7.01 0.56
N ALA A 5 -4.61 -6.29 0.34
CA ALA A 5 -4.54 -4.86 0.00
C ALA A 5 -4.32 -4.07 1.28
N ILE A 6 -3.39 -3.12 1.25
CA ILE A 6 -3.06 -2.26 2.38
C ILE A 6 -3.52 -0.84 2.05
N TYR A 7 -4.44 -0.33 2.86
CA TYR A 7 -4.92 1.05 2.76
C TYR A 7 -4.21 1.90 3.80
N CYS A 8 -3.38 2.82 3.36
CA CYS A 8 -2.69 3.76 4.22
C CYS A 8 -2.37 5.03 3.44
N GLY A 9 -2.10 6.12 4.15
CA GLY A 9 -1.77 7.38 3.53
C GLY A 9 -0.32 7.47 3.08
N SER A 10 -0.03 8.47 2.23
CA SER A 10 1.32 8.81 1.81
C SER A 10 1.98 9.80 2.76
N ALA A 11 1.24 10.38 3.69
CA ALA A 11 1.77 11.34 4.66
C ALA A 11 2.60 10.63 5.73
N THR A 12 3.51 11.37 6.35
CA THR A 12 4.25 10.90 7.52
C THR A 12 3.54 11.45 8.75
N PRO A 13 2.88 10.59 9.56
CA PRO A 13 2.21 11.05 10.77
C PRO A 13 3.21 11.57 11.80
N ALA A 14 2.76 12.49 12.68
CA ALA A 14 3.60 13.04 13.73
C ALA A 14 4.00 11.98 14.76
N ASP A 15 3.12 11.01 15.06
CA ASP A 15 3.42 9.96 16.02
C ASP A 15 4.17 8.80 15.34
N PRO A 16 5.39 8.48 15.84
CA PRO A 16 6.19 7.39 15.24
C PRO A 16 5.54 6.02 15.28
N VAL A 17 4.54 5.81 16.15
CA VAL A 17 3.86 4.51 16.27
C VAL A 17 3.23 4.08 14.94
N TYR A 18 2.75 5.02 14.13
CA TYR A 18 2.12 4.68 12.86
C TYR A 18 3.13 4.13 11.85
N ILE A 19 4.33 4.71 11.81
CA ILE A 19 5.42 4.20 10.95
C ILE A 19 5.88 2.83 11.43
N GLU A 20 6.03 2.66 12.73
CA GLU A 20 6.43 1.37 13.32
C GLU A 20 5.39 0.29 13.04
N THR A 21 4.10 0.63 13.16
CA THR A 21 3.00 -0.27 12.84
C THR A 21 3.03 -0.68 11.36
N ALA A 22 3.25 0.28 10.47
CA ALA A 22 3.35 0.00 9.04
C ALA A 22 4.50 -0.97 8.73
N ARG A 23 5.66 -0.76 9.34
CA ARG A 23 6.81 -1.66 9.20
C ARG A 23 6.51 -3.06 9.73
N ALA A 24 5.88 -3.15 10.88
CA ALA A 24 5.50 -4.42 11.48
C ALA A 24 4.52 -5.19 10.59
N VAL A 25 3.56 -4.49 10.00
CA VAL A 25 2.60 -5.10 9.06
C VAL A 25 3.33 -5.65 7.84
N GLY A 26 4.20 -4.86 7.23
CA GLY A 26 4.96 -5.30 6.05
C GLY A 26 5.83 -6.53 6.35
N GLN A 27 6.58 -6.49 7.43
CA GLN A 27 7.43 -7.61 7.87
C GLN A 27 6.60 -8.85 8.18
N GLY A 28 5.49 -8.67 8.91
CA GLY A 28 4.62 -9.77 9.33
C GLY A 28 3.95 -10.47 8.15
N LEU A 29 3.52 -9.73 7.15
CA LEU A 29 2.92 -10.31 5.95
C LEU A 29 3.97 -11.07 5.13
N ALA A 30 5.14 -10.49 4.95
CA ALA A 30 6.23 -11.16 4.25
C ALA A 30 6.64 -12.47 4.94
N ALA A 31 6.73 -12.45 6.27
CA ALA A 31 7.07 -13.63 7.06
C ALA A 31 6.05 -14.77 6.89
N ARG A 32 4.80 -14.42 6.59
CA ARG A 32 3.71 -15.39 6.37
C ARG A 32 3.52 -15.77 4.90
N GLY A 33 4.37 -15.28 4.01
CA GLY A 33 4.24 -15.54 2.59
C GLY A 33 3.04 -14.85 1.94
N ILE A 34 2.54 -13.77 2.55
CA ILE A 34 1.41 -13.01 2.03
C ILE A 34 1.92 -11.79 1.29
N GLY A 35 1.55 -11.66 0.02
CA GLY A 35 1.92 -10.50 -0.80
C GLY A 35 1.15 -9.25 -0.39
N VAL A 36 1.76 -8.09 -0.61
CA VAL A 36 1.18 -6.79 -0.34
C VAL A 36 0.74 -6.15 -1.65
N VAL A 37 -0.51 -5.67 -1.70
CA VAL A 37 -1.01 -4.82 -2.78
C VAL A 37 -1.34 -3.48 -2.16
N TYR A 38 -0.79 -2.39 -2.71
CA TYR A 38 -0.95 -1.08 -2.08
C TYR A 38 -0.91 0.05 -3.11
N GLY A 39 -0.94 1.29 -2.64
CA GLY A 39 -1.05 2.47 -3.50
C GLY A 39 0.18 2.85 -4.32
N GLY A 40 1.28 2.12 -4.22
CA GLY A 40 2.43 2.30 -5.11
C GLY A 40 3.38 3.45 -4.77
N GLY A 41 3.12 4.23 -3.72
CA GLY A 41 3.97 5.34 -3.32
C GLY A 41 5.16 4.92 -2.46
N ARG A 42 6.15 5.80 -2.36
CA ARG A 42 7.38 5.61 -1.59
C ARG A 42 7.41 6.40 -0.29
N LEU A 43 6.50 7.35 -0.13
CA LEU A 43 6.50 8.30 0.99
C LEU A 43 5.65 7.79 2.15
N GLY A 44 6.00 8.26 3.36
CA GLY A 44 5.21 8.07 4.56
C GLY A 44 4.92 6.61 4.88
N LEU A 45 3.69 6.33 5.26
CA LEU A 45 3.25 4.98 5.63
C LEU A 45 3.32 4.00 4.46
N MET A 46 3.03 4.45 3.25
CA MET A 46 3.12 3.61 2.06
C MET A 46 4.54 3.07 1.87
N GLY A 47 5.53 3.96 1.94
CA GLY A 47 6.93 3.57 1.82
C GLY A 47 7.36 2.63 2.93
N ALA A 48 6.91 2.86 4.16
CA ALA A 48 7.26 2.02 5.30
C ALA A 48 6.75 0.58 5.12
N VAL A 49 5.51 0.40 4.67
CA VAL A 49 4.96 -0.94 4.40
C VAL A 49 5.73 -1.63 3.28
N ALA A 50 5.91 -0.93 2.16
CA ALA A 50 6.55 -1.51 0.99
C ALA A 50 8.00 -1.90 1.27
N ASP A 51 8.79 -0.98 1.85
CA ASP A 51 10.20 -1.22 2.11
C ASP A 51 10.41 -2.35 3.12
N SER A 52 9.61 -2.41 4.17
CA SER A 52 9.74 -3.47 5.18
C SER A 52 9.37 -4.84 4.62
N ALA A 53 8.33 -4.92 3.80
CA ALA A 53 7.95 -6.17 3.15
C ALA A 53 9.02 -6.63 2.16
N LEU A 54 9.56 -5.73 1.36
CA LEU A 54 10.64 -6.06 0.41
C LEU A 54 11.90 -6.50 1.13
N ALA A 55 12.28 -5.80 2.21
CA ALA A 55 13.46 -6.16 2.99
C ALA A 55 13.33 -7.55 3.63
N ALA A 56 12.12 -7.98 3.93
CA ALA A 56 11.84 -9.31 4.46
C ALA A 56 11.63 -10.38 3.37
N GLY A 57 11.89 -10.05 2.12
CA GLY A 57 11.78 -10.99 0.99
C GLY A 57 10.36 -11.17 0.47
N GLY A 58 9.43 -10.28 0.82
CA GLY A 58 8.04 -10.39 0.40
C GLY A 58 7.76 -9.84 -0.99
N GLU A 59 6.60 -10.19 -1.53
CA GLU A 59 6.09 -9.66 -2.79
C GLU A 59 5.33 -8.35 -2.51
N VAL A 60 5.62 -7.32 -3.27
CA VAL A 60 4.93 -6.03 -3.16
C VAL A 60 4.47 -5.58 -4.54
N ILE A 61 3.17 -5.40 -4.69
CA ILE A 61 2.55 -4.91 -5.92
C ILE A 61 1.99 -3.52 -5.65
N GLY A 62 2.55 -2.54 -6.34
CA GLY A 62 2.06 -1.16 -6.25
C GLY A 62 1.10 -0.86 -7.40
N VAL A 63 0.04 -0.12 -7.12
CA VAL A 63 -0.91 0.35 -8.12
C VAL A 63 -1.10 1.85 -7.91
N ILE A 64 -0.63 2.65 -8.84
CA ILE A 64 -0.64 4.11 -8.70
C ILE A 64 -1.25 4.79 -9.94
N PRO A 65 -2.20 5.72 -9.75
CA PRO A 65 -2.70 6.52 -10.87
C PRO A 65 -1.62 7.44 -11.42
N GLU A 66 -1.60 7.64 -12.73
CA GLU A 66 -0.63 8.53 -13.40
C GLU A 66 -0.54 9.90 -12.74
N ALA A 67 -1.68 10.47 -12.35
CA ALA A 67 -1.72 11.78 -11.72
C ALA A 67 -0.98 11.85 -10.37
N LEU A 68 -0.78 10.71 -9.71
CA LEU A 68 -0.14 10.65 -8.39
C LEU A 68 1.32 10.19 -8.44
N VAL A 69 1.83 9.82 -9.59
CA VAL A 69 3.22 9.33 -9.73
C VAL A 69 4.24 10.32 -9.17
N GLY A 70 4.05 11.61 -9.43
CA GLY A 70 4.95 12.65 -8.92
C GLY A 70 4.73 12.95 -7.44
N SER A 71 3.47 13.17 -7.03
CA SER A 71 3.14 13.61 -5.65
C SER A 71 3.34 12.52 -4.61
N GLU A 72 3.08 11.27 -4.94
CA GLU A 72 3.29 10.14 -4.03
C GLU A 72 4.65 9.46 -4.24
N VAL A 73 5.42 9.91 -5.20
CA VAL A 73 6.72 9.36 -5.58
C VAL A 73 6.62 7.85 -5.80
N ALA A 74 6.31 7.44 -7.01
CA ALA A 74 6.12 6.03 -7.37
C ALA A 74 7.32 5.18 -6.94
N HIS A 75 7.04 4.06 -6.29
CA HIS A 75 8.07 3.17 -5.74
C HIS A 75 8.56 2.19 -6.81
N ARG A 76 9.69 2.50 -7.42
CA ARG A 76 10.26 1.68 -8.51
C ARG A 76 10.89 0.37 -8.04
N GLY A 77 11.06 0.20 -6.72
CA GLY A 77 11.60 -1.03 -6.14
C GLY A 77 10.57 -2.13 -5.88
N CYS A 78 9.28 -1.88 -6.13
CA CYS A 78 8.24 -2.89 -5.98
C CYS A 78 8.49 -4.11 -6.86
N THR A 79 7.98 -5.27 -6.46
CA THR A 79 8.02 -6.48 -7.28
C THR A 79 7.33 -6.22 -8.62
N GLU A 80 6.17 -5.56 -8.57
CA GLU A 80 5.48 -5.05 -9.75
C GLU A 80 4.92 -3.66 -9.43
N LEU A 81 4.95 -2.77 -10.40
CA LEU A 81 4.35 -1.44 -10.26
C LEU A 81 3.44 -1.20 -11.46
N HIS A 82 2.15 -1.08 -11.20
CA HIS A 82 1.15 -0.78 -12.21
C HIS A 82 0.79 0.70 -12.16
N VAL A 83 1.08 1.43 -13.24
CA VAL A 83 0.66 2.82 -13.39
C VAL A 83 -0.65 2.78 -14.17
N VAL A 84 -1.72 3.25 -13.54
CA VAL A 84 -3.07 3.18 -14.12
C VAL A 84 -3.59 4.57 -14.46
N ALA A 85 -4.67 4.61 -15.27
CA ALA A 85 -5.20 5.88 -15.75
C ALA A 85 -5.84 6.72 -14.64
N GLY A 86 -6.53 6.09 -13.69
CA GLY A 86 -7.22 6.82 -12.63
C GLY A 86 -7.56 5.97 -11.43
N MET A 87 -8.31 6.57 -10.49
CA MET A 87 -8.67 5.93 -9.22
C MET A 87 -9.60 4.72 -9.42
N HIS A 88 -10.40 4.74 -10.46
CA HIS A 88 -11.30 3.63 -10.76
C HIS A 88 -10.53 2.35 -11.10
N GLU A 89 -9.52 2.46 -11.94
CA GLU A 89 -8.65 1.35 -12.32
C GLU A 89 -7.81 0.87 -11.13
N ARG A 90 -7.38 1.78 -10.27
CA ARG A 90 -6.65 1.44 -9.04
C ARG A 90 -7.51 0.56 -8.13
N LYS A 91 -8.74 0.98 -7.88
CA LYS A 91 -9.70 0.23 -7.05
C LYS A 91 -9.95 -1.16 -7.64
N ARG A 92 -10.12 -1.23 -8.95
CA ARG A 92 -10.36 -2.49 -9.65
C ARG A 92 -9.21 -3.48 -9.47
N LEU A 93 -7.98 -3.01 -9.64
CA LEU A 93 -6.81 -3.87 -9.44
C LEU A 93 -6.64 -4.30 -7.99
N PHE A 94 -6.93 -3.44 -7.02
CA PHE A 94 -6.93 -3.83 -5.61
C PHE A 94 -7.87 -5.00 -5.38
N THR A 95 -9.07 -4.92 -5.92
CA THR A 95 -10.07 -5.99 -5.81
C THR A 95 -9.62 -7.26 -6.51
N ASP A 96 -9.11 -7.15 -7.74
CA ASP A 96 -8.73 -8.30 -8.55
C ASP A 96 -7.50 -9.03 -8.01
N LEU A 97 -6.56 -8.31 -7.41
CA LEU A 97 -5.29 -8.88 -6.97
C LEU A 97 -5.28 -9.32 -5.50
N SER A 98 -6.29 -8.95 -4.72
CA SER A 98 -6.26 -9.13 -3.27
C SER A 98 -7.37 -10.07 -2.78
N ASP A 99 -7.08 -10.80 -1.71
CA ASP A 99 -8.02 -11.70 -1.04
C ASP A 99 -8.72 -11.02 0.14
N GLY A 100 -8.25 -9.86 0.56
CA GLY A 100 -8.79 -9.09 1.66
C GLY A 100 -8.03 -7.78 1.80
N PHE A 101 -8.30 -7.03 2.85
CA PHE A 101 -7.60 -5.75 3.04
C PHE A 101 -7.34 -5.44 4.51
N ILE A 102 -6.33 -4.58 4.74
CA ILE A 102 -5.96 -4.03 6.05
C ILE A 102 -5.89 -2.52 5.90
N THR A 103 -6.43 -1.79 6.87
CA THR A 103 -6.31 -0.34 6.94
C THR A 103 -5.36 0.05 8.05
N ILE A 104 -4.34 0.86 7.72
CA ILE A 104 -3.41 1.42 8.70
C ILE A 104 -3.80 2.88 8.90
N PRO A 105 -4.23 3.28 10.10
CA PRO A 105 -4.61 4.66 10.36
C PRO A 105 -3.39 5.58 10.33
N GLY A 106 -3.60 6.87 10.10
CA GLY A 106 -2.53 7.86 10.10
C GLY A 106 -2.72 8.97 9.07
N GLY A 107 -3.80 8.96 8.29
CA GLY A 107 -4.08 10.00 7.33
C GLY A 107 -5.56 10.07 6.97
N VAL A 108 -6.00 11.25 6.53
CA VAL A 108 -7.40 11.49 6.15
C VAL A 108 -7.78 10.65 4.92
N GLY A 109 -6.87 10.52 3.96
CA GLY A 109 -7.14 9.75 2.74
C GLY A 109 -7.39 8.27 2.96
N THR A 110 -6.89 7.70 4.06
CA THR A 110 -7.08 6.29 4.38
C THR A 110 -8.56 5.91 4.53
N MET A 111 -9.33 6.77 5.20
CA MET A 111 -10.76 6.51 5.37
C MET A 111 -11.52 6.62 4.05
N ASP A 112 -11.14 7.55 3.20
CA ASP A 112 -11.74 7.68 1.88
C ASP A 112 -11.50 6.44 1.03
N GLU A 113 -10.28 5.92 1.03
CA GLU A 113 -9.93 4.68 0.34
C GLU A 113 -10.71 3.49 0.87
N LEU A 114 -10.88 3.40 2.18
CA LEU A 114 -11.66 2.33 2.81
C LEU A 114 -13.13 2.36 2.34
N TRP A 115 -13.74 3.52 2.35
CA TRP A 115 -15.13 3.68 1.89
C TRP A 115 -15.27 3.30 0.41
N GLU A 116 -14.28 3.66 -0.41
CA GLU A 116 -14.26 3.26 -1.81
C GLU A 116 -14.20 1.73 -1.95
N ALA A 117 -13.40 1.07 -1.14
CA ALA A 117 -13.23 -0.38 -1.23
C ALA A 117 -14.49 -1.16 -0.88
N ILE A 118 -15.27 -0.67 0.08
CA ILE A 118 -16.48 -1.38 0.54
C ILE A 118 -17.75 -0.94 -0.16
N SER A 119 -17.70 0.12 -0.94
CA SER A 119 -18.87 0.59 -1.69
C SER A 119 -18.95 -0.07 -3.06
#